data_67fbb3ed4509a8b4831e4b81b32e33a8
#
_entry.id   67fbb3ed4509a8b4831e4b81b32e33a8
#
_cell.length_a   1.000
_cell.length_b   1.000
_cell.length_c   1.000
_cell.angle_alpha   90.00
_cell.angle_beta   90.00
_cell.angle_gamma   90.00
#
_symmetry.space_group_name_H-M   'P 1'
#
loop_
_entity.id
_entity.type
_entity.pdbx_description
1 polymer ?
#
loop_
_entity_poly.entity_id
_entity_poly.type
_entity_poly.pdbx_seq_one_letter_code
_entity_poly.pdbx_strand_id
1 'polypeptide(L)'
;PYFLVGKYNPKAKYQVSLIGKGVLFDTGGYSLKSPAGMETMKTDMSGAASAWGVINIVARTNQDIGLTVYTPIVENMVSGSAIRPGDVLKTRNGKTIEVMNTDAEGRLIMSDALAYAAETNPDLICDIATLTGASVVALGLDIGATFSNNNDLEKKFIECAKSIKEEFHPLPLFDGYRKLIDSDLADMKNTGGRFGGAITAALLLKEFIGENDWIHLDIAGPARSDNRKGATGFGVLSLYEFFKNLD
;
A
#
# COMPACT_ATOMS: atom_id res chain seq x y z
N PRO A 1 -3.88 11.99 13.66
CA PRO A 1 -4.03 10.74 12.94
C PRO A 1 -5.32 10.01 13.33
N TYR A 2 -5.89 9.26 12.39
CA TYR A 2 -7.04 8.38 12.60
C TYR A 2 -6.74 7.01 12.01
N PHE A 3 -7.42 5.99 12.52
CA PHE A 3 -7.38 4.65 11.95
C PHE A 3 -8.82 4.21 11.69
N LEU A 4 -9.21 4.11 10.42
CA LEU A 4 -10.57 3.75 10.04
C LEU A 4 -10.66 2.27 9.70
N VAL A 5 -11.69 1.60 10.21
CA VAL A 5 -11.98 0.20 9.92
C VAL A 5 -13.42 0.07 9.42
N GLY A 6 -13.57 -0.44 8.22
CA GLY A 6 -14.88 -0.77 7.64
C GLY A 6 -15.01 -2.28 7.48
N LYS A 7 -16.19 -2.84 7.82
CA LYS A 7 -16.45 -4.27 7.69
C LYS A 7 -17.70 -4.53 6.90
N TYR A 8 -17.60 -5.46 5.96
CA TYR A 8 -18.72 -6.01 5.22
C TYR A 8 -18.72 -7.52 5.36
N ASN A 9 -19.92 -8.12 5.57
CA ASN A 9 -20.17 -9.56 5.66
C ASN A 9 -19.12 -10.36 6.49
N PRO A 10 -18.97 -10.04 7.79
CA PRO A 10 -17.92 -10.64 8.62
C PRO A 10 -18.14 -12.15 8.90
N LYS A 11 -19.25 -12.74 8.41
CA LYS A 11 -19.59 -14.15 8.53
C LYS A 11 -19.38 -14.95 7.24
N ALA A 12 -18.97 -14.31 6.14
CA ALA A 12 -18.63 -15.01 4.91
C ALA A 12 -17.51 -16.01 5.15
N LYS A 13 -17.50 -17.07 4.35
CA LYS A 13 -16.52 -18.14 4.46
C LYS A 13 -15.11 -17.66 4.10
N TYR A 14 -14.98 -16.83 3.07
CA TYR A 14 -13.71 -16.27 2.61
C TYR A 14 -13.55 -14.84 3.11
N GLN A 15 -12.50 -14.55 3.82
CA GLN A 15 -12.25 -13.25 4.48
C GLN A 15 -11.04 -12.54 3.85
N VAL A 16 -11.26 -11.33 3.38
CA VAL A 16 -10.20 -10.47 2.83
C VAL A 16 -9.98 -9.26 3.73
N SER A 17 -8.73 -8.97 4.02
CA SER A 17 -8.29 -7.71 4.61
C SER A 17 -7.72 -6.82 3.52
N LEU A 18 -8.29 -5.63 3.31
CA LEU A 18 -7.83 -4.65 2.33
C LEU A 18 -7.30 -3.40 3.04
N ILE A 19 -6.03 -3.10 2.85
CA ILE A 19 -5.38 -1.95 3.46
C ILE A 19 -5.20 -0.84 2.41
N GLY A 20 -5.55 0.39 2.76
CA GLY A 20 -5.38 1.53 1.88
C GLY A 20 -4.54 2.64 2.51
N LYS A 21 -3.47 3.07 1.84
CA LYS A 21 -2.65 4.21 2.27
C LYS A 21 -3.48 5.49 2.28
N GLY A 22 -3.51 6.18 3.43
CA GLY A 22 -4.30 7.39 3.65
C GLY A 22 -3.49 8.58 4.14
N VAL A 23 -2.46 9.00 3.39
CA VAL A 23 -1.74 10.24 3.65
C VAL A 23 -2.48 11.39 2.96
N LEU A 24 -3.16 12.24 3.75
CA LEU A 24 -4.05 13.28 3.22
C LEU A 24 -3.28 14.37 2.48
N PHE A 25 -2.08 14.69 2.96
CA PHE A 25 -1.12 15.54 2.27
C PHE A 25 0.29 15.14 2.69
N ASP A 26 1.19 15.01 1.71
CA ASP A 26 2.57 14.59 1.92
C ASP A 26 3.56 15.68 1.51
N THR A 27 4.15 16.35 2.49
CA THR A 27 5.25 17.30 2.25
C THR A 27 6.62 16.62 2.18
N GLY A 28 6.70 15.33 2.50
CA GLY A 28 7.95 14.61 2.75
C GLY A 28 8.44 14.73 4.20
N GLY A 29 7.79 15.55 5.03
CA GLY A 29 8.27 15.86 6.37
C GLY A 29 9.62 16.57 6.34
N TYR A 30 10.54 16.23 7.23
CA TYR A 30 11.89 16.82 7.22
C TYR A 30 12.73 16.43 5.99
N SER A 31 12.43 15.34 5.32
CA SER A 31 12.96 14.98 3.99
C SER A 31 12.10 15.67 2.92
N LEU A 32 12.06 17.01 2.97
CA LEU A 32 11.11 17.87 2.26
C LEU A 32 11.16 17.68 0.75
N LYS A 33 10.00 17.46 0.15
CA LYS A 33 9.83 17.41 -1.30
C LYS A 33 10.15 18.75 -1.97
N SER A 34 10.58 18.69 -3.22
CA SER A 34 10.63 19.91 -4.07
C SER A 34 9.22 20.47 -4.27
N PRO A 35 9.07 21.77 -4.57
CA PRO A 35 7.76 22.35 -4.87
C PRO A 35 6.98 21.57 -5.94
N ALA A 36 7.62 21.20 -7.04
CA ALA A 36 6.99 20.40 -8.11
C ALA A 36 6.59 18.98 -7.64
N GLY A 37 7.40 18.35 -6.80
CA GLY A 37 7.08 17.04 -6.22
C GLY A 37 5.94 17.09 -5.20
N MET A 38 5.74 18.24 -4.54
CA MET A 38 4.72 18.44 -3.52
C MET A 38 3.35 18.83 -4.09
N GLU A 39 3.32 19.48 -5.24
CA GLU A 39 2.11 20.11 -5.84
C GLU A 39 0.92 19.15 -5.94
N THR A 40 1.18 17.86 -6.18
CA THR A 40 0.15 16.87 -6.40
C THR A 40 -0.11 15.98 -5.18
N MET A 41 0.54 16.20 -4.04
CA MET A 41 0.55 15.28 -2.88
C MET A 41 -0.77 15.21 -2.09
N LYS A 42 -1.80 15.94 -2.47
CA LYS A 42 -3.20 15.65 -2.09
C LYS A 42 -3.71 14.32 -2.63
N THR A 43 -2.99 13.69 -3.57
CA THR A 43 -3.32 12.37 -4.13
C THR A 43 -2.75 11.22 -3.32
N ASP A 44 -1.97 11.47 -2.29
CA ASP A 44 -1.26 10.44 -1.51
C ASP A 44 -2.17 9.60 -0.58
N MET A 45 -3.46 9.86 -0.65
CA MET A 45 -4.54 9.10 -0.01
C MET A 45 -5.34 8.24 -1.02
N SER A 46 -4.89 8.12 -2.26
CA SER A 46 -5.64 7.39 -3.30
C SER A 46 -5.81 5.91 -2.96
N GLY A 47 -4.84 5.29 -2.27
CA GLY A 47 -4.98 3.93 -1.76
C GLY A 47 -6.18 3.77 -0.83
N ALA A 48 -6.33 4.67 0.16
CA ALA A 48 -7.50 4.68 1.05
C ALA A 48 -8.80 4.92 0.28
N ALA A 49 -8.82 5.89 -0.64
CA ALA A 49 -9.99 6.17 -1.45
C ALA A 49 -10.42 4.97 -2.30
N SER A 50 -9.44 4.26 -2.92
CA SER A 50 -9.71 3.04 -3.68
C SER A 50 -10.25 1.92 -2.79
N ALA A 51 -9.66 1.69 -1.62
CA ALA A 51 -10.11 0.66 -0.68
C ALA A 51 -11.57 0.91 -0.23
N TRP A 52 -11.94 2.15 0.09
CA TRP A 52 -13.32 2.51 0.42
C TRP A 52 -14.26 2.44 -0.79
N GLY A 53 -13.77 2.70 -2.00
CA GLY A 53 -14.49 2.46 -3.25
C GLY A 53 -14.83 0.99 -3.44
N VAL A 54 -13.87 0.09 -3.17
CA VAL A 54 -14.05 -1.36 -3.29
C VAL A 54 -15.10 -1.87 -2.32
N ILE A 55 -15.03 -1.56 -1.03
CA ILE A 55 -16.03 -2.05 -0.05
C ILE A 55 -17.43 -1.53 -0.37
N ASN A 56 -17.55 -0.30 -0.89
CA ASN A 56 -18.84 0.26 -1.31
C ASN A 56 -19.45 -0.56 -2.46
N ILE A 57 -18.67 -0.90 -3.48
CA ILE A 57 -19.14 -1.69 -4.62
C ILE A 57 -19.48 -3.13 -4.19
N VAL A 58 -18.60 -3.78 -3.41
CA VAL A 58 -18.78 -5.13 -2.89
C VAL A 58 -20.08 -5.22 -2.07
N ALA A 59 -20.34 -4.24 -1.19
CA ALA A 59 -21.55 -4.19 -0.38
C ALA A 59 -22.81 -3.96 -1.22
N ARG A 60 -22.77 -3.07 -2.22
CA ARG A 60 -23.92 -2.77 -3.10
C ARG A 60 -24.27 -3.92 -4.05
N THR A 61 -23.31 -4.75 -4.38
CA THR A 61 -23.51 -5.90 -5.28
C THR A 61 -23.75 -7.21 -4.51
N ASN A 62 -23.80 -7.14 -3.18
CA ASN A 62 -24.03 -8.29 -2.29
C ASN A 62 -23.11 -9.48 -2.58
N GLN A 63 -21.80 -9.22 -2.73
CA GLN A 63 -20.83 -10.28 -2.97
C GLN A 63 -20.72 -11.21 -1.76
N ASP A 64 -20.57 -12.52 -2.01
CA ASP A 64 -20.41 -13.52 -0.95
C ASP A 64 -18.94 -13.63 -0.49
N ILE A 65 -18.43 -12.52 0.04
CA ILE A 65 -17.08 -12.37 0.56
C ILE A 65 -17.12 -11.52 1.83
N GLY A 66 -16.29 -11.83 2.79
CA GLY A 66 -16.04 -10.97 3.95
C GLY A 66 -14.92 -9.97 3.59
N LEU A 67 -15.19 -8.68 3.73
CA LEU A 67 -14.20 -7.65 3.44
C LEU A 67 -14.04 -6.71 4.63
N THR A 68 -12.83 -6.64 5.17
CA THR A 68 -12.46 -5.64 6.16
C THR A 68 -11.46 -4.67 5.55
N VAL A 69 -11.81 -3.39 5.52
CA VAL A 69 -10.94 -2.31 5.04
C VAL A 69 -10.27 -1.63 6.22
N TYR A 70 -8.96 -1.44 6.15
CA TYR A 70 -8.14 -0.74 7.14
C TYR A 70 -7.46 0.45 6.48
N THR A 71 -7.63 1.65 7.03
CA THR A 71 -7.01 2.85 6.48
C THR A 71 -6.39 3.71 7.58
N PRO A 72 -5.07 3.73 7.70
CA PRO A 72 -4.37 4.70 8.49
C PRO A 72 -4.46 6.08 7.81
N ILE A 73 -4.99 7.08 8.51
CA ILE A 73 -5.20 8.45 8.01
C ILE A 73 -4.28 9.41 8.76
N VAL A 74 -3.36 10.01 8.04
CA VAL A 74 -2.37 10.95 8.60
C VAL A 74 -2.08 12.07 7.60
N GLU A 75 -1.41 13.12 8.09
CA GLU A 75 -0.69 14.09 7.27
C GLU A 75 0.80 13.94 7.55
N ASN A 76 1.63 14.08 6.52
CA ASN A 76 3.09 14.11 6.66
C ASN A 76 3.58 15.55 6.47
N MET A 77 3.70 16.26 7.59
CA MET A 77 3.96 17.70 7.60
C MET A 77 5.24 18.02 8.40
N VAL A 78 5.90 19.10 8.04
CA VAL A 78 6.98 19.67 8.86
C VAL A 78 6.37 20.34 10.10
N SER A 79 6.74 19.90 11.29
CA SER A 79 6.29 20.50 12.55
C SER A 79 7.26 20.18 13.69
N GLY A 80 7.12 20.86 14.82
CA GLY A 80 7.92 20.60 16.02
C GLY A 80 7.72 19.20 16.62
N SER A 81 6.64 18.50 16.27
CA SER A 81 6.33 17.13 16.72
C SER A 81 6.44 16.09 15.61
N ALA A 82 6.90 16.48 14.42
CA ALA A 82 7.06 15.53 13.30
C ALA A 82 8.20 14.55 13.56
N ILE A 83 8.05 13.35 12.99
CA ILE A 83 9.10 12.33 12.98
C ILE A 83 10.34 12.87 12.25
N ARG A 84 11.51 12.55 12.76
CA ARG A 84 12.79 13.03 12.25
C ARG A 84 13.61 11.88 11.69
N PRO A 85 14.49 12.13 10.69
CA PRO A 85 15.53 11.17 10.34
C PRO A 85 16.36 10.79 11.58
N GLY A 86 16.57 9.48 11.78
CA GLY A 86 17.23 8.91 12.95
C GLY A 86 16.27 8.47 14.09
N ASP A 87 15.00 8.84 14.06
CA ASP A 87 14.03 8.31 15.02
C ASP A 87 13.83 6.80 14.78
N VAL A 88 13.65 6.04 15.86
CA VAL A 88 13.32 4.60 15.81
C VAL A 88 11.88 4.41 16.27
N LEU A 89 11.06 3.87 15.40
CA LEU A 89 9.65 3.62 15.65
C LEU A 89 9.43 2.16 16.04
N LYS A 90 8.65 1.92 17.09
CA LYS A 90 8.15 0.59 17.44
C LYS A 90 6.80 0.37 16.77
N THR A 91 6.71 -0.66 15.97
CA THR A 91 5.49 -1.03 15.26
C THR A 91 4.57 -1.92 16.09
N ARG A 92 3.33 -2.10 15.63
CA ARG A 92 2.29 -2.89 16.29
C ARG A 92 2.72 -4.33 16.58
N ASN A 93 3.41 -5.00 15.66
CA ASN A 93 3.90 -6.37 15.86
C ASN A 93 5.17 -6.46 16.72
N GLY A 94 5.64 -5.32 17.25
CA GLY A 94 6.79 -5.22 18.13
C GLY A 94 8.13 -4.99 17.44
N LYS A 95 8.21 -5.14 16.10
CA LYS A 95 9.41 -4.81 15.32
C LYS A 95 9.69 -3.30 15.39
N THR A 96 10.95 -2.94 15.15
CA THR A 96 11.40 -1.55 15.15
C THR A 96 11.86 -1.13 13.76
N ILE A 97 11.58 0.13 13.39
CA ILE A 97 11.98 0.72 12.10
C ILE A 97 12.75 2.01 12.37
N GLU A 98 13.98 2.09 11.90
CA GLU A 98 14.75 3.33 11.85
C GLU A 98 14.30 4.17 10.67
N VAL A 99 13.95 5.42 10.94
CA VAL A 99 13.52 6.38 9.92
C VAL A 99 14.73 7.08 9.33
N MET A 100 15.14 6.70 8.12
CA MET A 100 16.23 7.37 7.40
C MET A 100 15.70 8.45 6.45
N ASN A 101 14.44 8.32 6.02
CA ASN A 101 13.79 9.25 5.11
C ASN A 101 12.33 9.42 5.51
N THR A 102 11.94 10.61 5.93
CA THR A 102 10.57 10.90 6.34
C THR A 102 9.58 11.00 5.16
N ASP A 103 10.08 11.05 3.91
CA ASP A 103 9.29 10.96 2.67
C ASP A 103 8.98 9.48 2.28
N ALA A 104 9.40 8.53 3.09
CA ALA A 104 9.03 7.13 3.01
C ALA A 104 8.07 6.76 4.17
N GLU A 105 7.11 7.61 4.44
CA GLU A 105 6.12 7.55 5.53
C GLU A 105 5.03 6.51 5.26
N GLY A 106 4.65 6.33 4.00
CA GLY A 106 3.58 5.42 3.59
C GLY A 106 3.81 4.01 4.11
N ARG A 107 5.03 3.47 3.96
CA ARG A 107 5.36 2.13 4.47
C ARG A 107 5.36 2.06 6.00
N LEU A 108 5.61 3.16 6.70
CA LEU A 108 5.55 3.21 8.16
C LEU A 108 4.11 3.05 8.66
N ILE A 109 3.18 3.83 8.11
CA ILE A 109 1.77 3.72 8.50
C ILE A 109 1.11 2.43 8.02
N MET A 110 1.54 1.92 6.85
CA MET A 110 1.04 0.65 6.30
C MET A 110 1.52 -0.54 7.13
N SER A 111 2.72 -0.50 7.71
CA SER A 111 3.26 -1.57 8.57
C SER A 111 2.32 -1.90 9.72
N ASP A 112 1.83 -0.89 10.44
CA ASP A 112 0.90 -1.09 11.55
C ASP A 112 -0.48 -1.59 11.09
N ALA A 113 -0.94 -1.10 9.94
CA ALA A 113 -2.20 -1.53 9.37
C ALA A 113 -2.16 -2.98 8.89
N LEU A 114 -1.06 -3.39 8.24
CA LEU A 114 -0.81 -4.77 7.81
C LEU A 114 -0.70 -5.71 9.02
N ALA A 115 0.08 -5.32 10.05
CA ALA A 115 0.20 -6.10 11.28
C ALA A 115 -1.17 -6.30 11.95
N TYR A 116 -1.99 -5.23 12.01
CA TYR A 116 -3.34 -5.34 12.58
C TYR A 116 -4.26 -6.24 11.75
N ALA A 117 -4.20 -6.17 10.44
CA ALA A 117 -4.94 -7.06 9.56
C ALA A 117 -4.51 -8.51 9.74
N ALA A 118 -3.21 -8.78 9.82
CA ALA A 118 -2.64 -10.12 10.00
C ALA A 118 -3.09 -10.80 11.31
N GLU A 119 -3.32 -10.03 12.38
CA GLU A 119 -3.85 -10.55 13.66
C GLU A 119 -5.23 -11.23 13.52
N THR A 120 -5.99 -10.90 12.48
CA THR A 120 -7.32 -11.47 12.22
C THR A 120 -7.28 -12.78 11.43
N ASN A 121 -6.10 -13.22 10.98
CA ASN A 121 -5.89 -14.40 10.14
C ASN A 121 -6.87 -14.49 8.96
N PRO A 122 -6.90 -13.47 8.07
CA PRO A 122 -7.76 -13.51 6.90
C PRO A 122 -7.22 -14.54 5.87
N ASP A 123 -8.06 -14.97 4.94
CA ASP A 123 -7.64 -15.83 3.85
C ASP A 123 -6.73 -15.10 2.85
N LEU A 124 -6.83 -13.76 2.79
CA LEU A 124 -6.03 -12.91 1.92
C LEU A 124 -5.84 -11.52 2.51
N ILE A 125 -4.63 -11.02 2.44
CA ILE A 125 -4.30 -9.60 2.66
C ILE A 125 -4.02 -8.95 1.32
N CYS A 126 -4.74 -7.86 1.02
CA CYS A 126 -4.42 -6.96 -0.08
C CYS A 126 -4.06 -5.59 0.48
N ASP A 127 -3.12 -4.90 -0.14
CA ASP A 127 -2.94 -3.49 0.13
C ASP A 127 -2.76 -2.67 -1.15
N ILE A 128 -3.19 -1.42 -1.11
CA ILE A 128 -3.15 -0.50 -2.23
C ILE A 128 -2.64 0.86 -1.76
N ALA A 129 -1.61 1.36 -2.41
CA ALA A 129 -0.92 2.57 -1.99
C ALA A 129 -0.28 3.33 -3.15
N THR A 130 -0.25 4.65 -3.07
CA THR A 130 0.67 5.51 -3.81
C THR A 130 2.03 5.48 -3.10
N LEU A 131 2.75 4.34 -3.23
CA LEU A 131 3.83 4.06 -2.29
C LEU A 131 5.18 4.61 -2.74
N THR A 132 5.54 4.41 -4.01
CA THR A 132 6.91 4.72 -4.43
C THR A 132 7.01 5.47 -5.76
N GLY A 133 7.84 6.52 -5.78
CA GLY A 133 8.28 7.10 -7.04
C GLY A 133 9.11 6.13 -7.89
N ALA A 134 9.69 5.09 -7.27
CA ALA A 134 10.48 4.07 -7.97
C ALA A 134 9.61 3.21 -8.90
N SER A 135 8.37 2.88 -8.52
CA SER A 135 7.40 2.19 -9.40
C SER A 135 7.03 3.06 -10.60
N VAL A 136 6.86 4.37 -10.39
CA VAL A 136 6.60 5.33 -11.48
C VAL A 136 7.76 5.39 -12.46
N VAL A 137 9.00 5.41 -11.97
CA VAL A 137 10.21 5.40 -12.81
C VAL A 137 10.31 4.10 -13.62
N ALA A 138 9.89 2.96 -13.03
CA ALA A 138 9.96 1.66 -13.68
C ALA A 138 8.86 1.44 -14.72
N LEU A 139 7.61 1.85 -14.44
CA LEU A 139 6.42 1.46 -15.19
C LEU A 139 5.67 2.64 -15.83
N GLY A 140 6.06 3.88 -15.52
CA GLY A 140 5.38 5.06 -16.04
C GLY A 140 4.12 5.44 -15.24
N LEU A 141 3.22 6.19 -15.89
CA LEU A 141 2.06 6.81 -15.24
C LEU A 141 0.76 6.02 -15.43
N ASP A 142 0.76 4.97 -16.26
CA ASP A 142 -0.46 4.29 -16.65
C ASP A 142 -0.52 2.84 -16.11
N ILE A 143 0.58 2.33 -15.58
CA ILE A 143 0.72 0.94 -15.14
C ILE A 143 0.97 0.90 -13.63
N GLY A 144 0.15 0.14 -12.89
CA GLY A 144 0.38 -0.16 -11.48
C GLY A 144 1.39 -1.29 -11.31
N ALA A 145 2.20 -1.24 -10.25
CA ALA A 145 3.06 -2.36 -9.89
C ALA A 145 2.33 -3.33 -8.96
N THR A 146 2.59 -4.64 -9.12
CA THR A 146 2.18 -5.65 -8.15
C THR A 146 3.39 -6.33 -7.53
N PHE A 147 3.22 -6.76 -6.28
CA PHE A 147 4.13 -7.64 -5.56
C PHE A 147 3.29 -8.64 -4.78
N SER A 148 3.71 -9.90 -4.76
CA SER A 148 3.00 -10.93 -4.00
C SER A 148 3.96 -12.00 -3.49
N ASN A 149 3.60 -12.63 -2.38
CA ASN A 149 4.25 -13.86 -1.89
C ASN A 149 3.60 -15.13 -2.49
N ASN A 150 2.52 -14.97 -3.30
CA ASN A 150 1.81 -16.05 -3.96
C ASN A 150 1.65 -15.72 -5.45
N ASN A 151 2.42 -16.40 -6.31
CA ASN A 151 2.46 -16.11 -7.74
C ASN A 151 1.15 -16.42 -8.47
N ASP A 152 0.41 -17.45 -8.05
CA ASP A 152 -0.87 -17.82 -8.69
C ASP A 152 -1.93 -16.76 -8.39
N LEU A 153 -1.93 -16.23 -7.18
CA LEU A 153 -2.80 -15.15 -6.75
C LEU A 153 -2.51 -13.86 -7.52
N GLU A 154 -1.22 -13.50 -7.65
CA GLU A 154 -0.80 -12.32 -8.42
C GLU A 154 -1.21 -12.42 -9.88
N LYS A 155 -1.00 -13.59 -10.50
CA LYS A 155 -1.41 -13.86 -11.89
C LYS A 155 -2.92 -13.71 -12.06
N LYS A 156 -3.72 -14.30 -11.15
CA LYS A 156 -5.19 -14.18 -11.14
C LYS A 156 -5.63 -12.72 -11.04
N PHE A 157 -5.00 -11.94 -10.15
CA PHE A 157 -5.28 -10.51 -10.03
C PHE A 157 -5.00 -9.76 -11.34
N ILE A 158 -3.83 -9.97 -11.96
CA ILE A 158 -3.45 -9.30 -13.20
C ILE A 158 -4.41 -9.65 -14.35
N GLU A 159 -4.85 -10.90 -14.45
CA GLU A 159 -5.85 -11.32 -15.44
C GLU A 159 -7.19 -10.61 -15.22
N CYS A 160 -7.65 -10.49 -13.97
CA CYS A 160 -8.86 -9.75 -13.62
C CYS A 160 -8.73 -8.26 -13.98
N ALA A 161 -7.62 -7.62 -13.61
CA ALA A 161 -7.35 -6.22 -13.93
C ALA A 161 -7.35 -5.96 -15.45
N LYS A 162 -6.71 -6.84 -16.20
CA LYS A 162 -6.64 -6.75 -17.67
C LYS A 162 -8.04 -6.89 -18.31
N SER A 163 -8.93 -7.71 -17.75
CA SER A 163 -10.29 -7.90 -18.28
C SER A 163 -11.11 -6.60 -18.25
N ILE A 164 -10.80 -5.70 -17.32
CA ILE A 164 -11.46 -4.39 -17.16
C ILE A 164 -10.59 -3.21 -17.66
N LYS A 165 -9.49 -3.51 -18.37
CA LYS A 165 -8.57 -2.54 -18.99
C LYS A 165 -7.82 -1.65 -18.01
N GLU A 166 -7.52 -2.13 -16.81
CA GLU A 166 -6.52 -1.56 -15.92
C GLU A 166 -5.24 -2.39 -16.04
N GLU A 167 -4.12 -1.72 -16.32
CA GLU A 167 -2.84 -2.41 -16.54
C GLU A 167 -2.02 -2.48 -15.26
N PHE A 168 -1.64 -3.69 -14.87
CA PHE A 168 -0.71 -3.96 -13.78
C PHE A 168 0.43 -4.85 -14.27
N HIS A 169 1.62 -4.63 -13.70
CA HIS A 169 2.81 -5.41 -14.03
C HIS A 169 3.50 -5.91 -12.75
N PRO A 170 3.84 -7.21 -12.66
CA PRO A 170 4.51 -7.76 -11.50
C PRO A 170 5.95 -7.25 -11.43
N LEU A 171 6.38 -6.86 -10.24
CA LEU A 171 7.77 -6.61 -9.91
C LEU A 171 8.26 -7.66 -8.88
N PRO A 172 9.54 -8.09 -8.92
CA PRO A 172 9.98 -9.20 -8.11
C PRO A 172 10.11 -8.84 -6.62
N LEU A 173 9.67 -9.75 -5.73
CA LEU A 173 10.08 -9.77 -4.33
C LEU A 173 11.44 -10.48 -4.22
N PHE A 174 12.54 -9.79 -4.52
CA PHE A 174 13.87 -10.38 -4.50
C PHE A 174 14.47 -10.31 -3.09
N ASP A 175 14.42 -11.40 -2.35
CA ASP A 175 14.88 -11.48 -0.96
C ASP A 175 16.35 -11.05 -0.77
N GLY A 176 17.20 -11.15 -1.80
CA GLY A 176 18.58 -10.64 -1.77
C GLY A 176 18.69 -9.15 -1.50
N TYR A 177 17.61 -8.37 -1.69
CA TYR A 177 17.56 -6.95 -1.37
C TYR A 177 17.06 -6.65 0.04
N ARG A 178 16.60 -7.65 0.82
CA ARG A 178 16.21 -7.46 2.23
C ARG A 178 17.32 -6.79 3.05
N LYS A 179 18.57 -7.19 2.82
CA LYS A 179 19.75 -6.61 3.47
C LYS A 179 19.94 -5.10 3.23
N LEU A 180 19.33 -4.53 2.17
CA LEU A 180 19.43 -3.10 1.89
C LEU A 180 18.62 -2.26 2.90
N ILE A 181 17.69 -2.88 3.61
CA ILE A 181 16.93 -2.24 4.67
C ILE A 181 17.34 -2.70 6.07
N ASP A 182 18.46 -3.39 6.23
CA ASP A 182 19.02 -3.69 7.56
C ASP A 182 19.46 -2.40 8.25
N SER A 183 19.28 -2.33 9.56
CA SER A 183 19.68 -1.22 10.42
C SER A 183 20.59 -1.70 11.54
N ASP A 184 21.53 -0.86 11.97
CA ASP A 184 22.36 -1.12 13.13
C ASP A 184 21.66 -0.77 14.46
N LEU A 185 20.54 -0.04 14.40
CA LEU A 185 19.83 0.50 15.57
C LEU A 185 18.42 -0.10 15.75
N ALA A 186 17.88 -0.74 14.72
CA ALA A 186 16.53 -1.28 14.69
C ALA A 186 16.49 -2.60 13.90
N ASP A 187 15.35 -3.28 13.89
CA ASP A 187 15.18 -4.50 13.07
C ASP A 187 15.31 -4.21 11.57
N MET A 188 14.98 -3.00 11.17
CA MET A 188 15.11 -2.53 9.79
C MET A 188 15.10 -1.00 9.72
N LYS A 189 15.44 -0.44 8.55
CA LYS A 189 15.27 0.97 8.22
C LYS A 189 14.23 1.14 7.11
N ASN A 190 13.60 2.31 7.05
CA ASN A 190 12.47 2.56 6.14
C ASN A 190 12.86 2.80 4.68
N THR A 191 14.15 2.78 4.32
CA THR A 191 14.60 2.95 2.92
C THR A 191 15.83 2.11 2.63
N GLY A 192 15.85 1.46 1.46
CA GLY A 192 16.99 0.68 0.95
C GLY A 192 17.91 1.47 0.00
N GLY A 193 17.74 2.80 -0.10
CA GLY A 193 18.49 3.65 -1.02
C GLY A 193 17.79 3.83 -2.37
N ARG A 194 18.56 4.34 -3.35
CA ARG A 194 18.02 4.76 -4.66
C ARG A 194 17.59 3.60 -5.55
N PHE A 195 18.32 2.48 -5.53
CA PHE A 195 18.10 1.38 -6.48
C PHE A 195 17.14 0.33 -5.89
N GLY A 196 16.24 -0.20 -6.71
CA GLY A 196 15.26 -1.18 -6.29
C GLY A 196 14.27 -0.66 -5.24
N GLY A 197 13.99 0.65 -5.21
CA GLY A 197 13.20 1.29 -4.17
C GLY A 197 11.78 0.73 -4.00
N ALA A 198 11.12 0.33 -5.09
CA ALA A 198 9.83 -0.33 -5.03
C ALA A 198 9.92 -1.73 -4.41
N ILE A 199 10.98 -2.49 -4.76
CA ILE A 199 11.23 -3.84 -4.22
C ILE A 199 11.53 -3.77 -2.72
N THR A 200 12.40 -2.86 -2.29
CA THR A 200 12.73 -2.71 -0.86
C THR A 200 11.56 -2.21 -0.03
N ALA A 201 10.67 -1.39 -0.62
CA ALA A 201 9.42 -0.99 0.01
C ALA A 201 8.48 -2.18 0.22
N ALA A 202 8.26 -2.99 -0.82
CA ALA A 202 7.44 -4.20 -0.74
C ALA A 202 8.03 -5.23 0.24
N LEU A 203 9.37 -5.42 0.26
CA LEU A 203 10.05 -6.29 1.22
C LEU A 203 9.85 -5.82 2.67
N LEU A 204 9.83 -4.50 2.92
CA LEU A 204 9.51 -3.97 4.23
C LEU A 204 8.05 -4.31 4.62
N LEU A 205 7.09 -4.08 3.73
CA LEU A 205 5.67 -4.41 4.00
C LEU A 205 5.48 -5.90 4.27
N LYS A 206 6.17 -6.77 3.54
CA LYS A 206 6.15 -8.23 3.72
C LYS A 206 6.48 -8.66 5.16
N GLU A 207 7.27 -7.90 5.91
CA GLU A 207 7.60 -8.19 7.31
C GLU A 207 6.41 -8.10 8.27
N PHE A 208 5.26 -7.58 7.82
CA PHE A 208 4.10 -7.28 8.65
C PHE A 208 2.84 -8.09 8.30
N ILE A 209 2.90 -8.96 7.29
CA ILE A 209 1.74 -9.76 6.85
C ILE A 209 1.61 -11.11 7.57
N GLY A 210 2.59 -11.50 8.41
CA GLY A 210 2.64 -12.86 8.98
C GLY A 210 2.80 -13.93 7.89
N GLU A 211 2.08 -15.04 8.05
CA GLU A 211 2.06 -16.17 7.10
C GLU A 211 0.92 -16.08 6.08
N ASN A 212 0.23 -14.93 6.01
CA ASN A 212 -0.92 -14.78 5.13
C ASN A 212 -0.50 -14.65 3.65
N ASP A 213 -1.34 -15.14 2.76
CA ASP A 213 -1.27 -14.78 1.34
C ASP A 213 -1.45 -13.25 1.18
N TRP A 214 -0.61 -12.65 0.35
CA TRP A 214 -0.54 -11.20 0.25
C TRP A 214 -0.29 -10.72 -1.17
N ILE A 215 -0.95 -9.61 -1.50
CA ILE A 215 -0.71 -8.83 -2.71
C ILE A 215 -0.65 -7.34 -2.38
N HIS A 216 0.42 -6.69 -2.81
CA HIS A 216 0.63 -5.25 -2.74
C HIS A 216 0.45 -4.61 -4.11
N LEU A 217 -0.32 -3.52 -4.16
CA LEU A 217 -0.59 -2.73 -5.36
C LEU A 217 0.01 -1.32 -5.18
N ASP A 218 1.12 -1.06 -5.86
CA ASP A 218 1.70 0.29 -5.91
C ASP A 218 1.11 1.04 -7.11
N ILE A 219 0.21 1.98 -6.81
CA ILE A 219 -0.53 2.78 -7.79
C ILE A 219 -0.01 4.22 -7.88
N ALA A 220 1.21 4.50 -7.43
CA ALA A 220 1.77 5.86 -7.43
C ALA A 220 1.74 6.53 -8.82
N GLY A 221 1.90 5.77 -9.90
CA GLY A 221 1.75 6.26 -11.28
C GLY A 221 0.30 6.52 -11.66
N PRO A 222 -0.54 5.47 -11.74
CA PRO A 222 -1.87 5.55 -12.36
C PRO A 222 -2.98 6.14 -11.46
N ALA A 223 -2.70 6.43 -10.18
CA ALA A 223 -3.69 7.02 -9.27
C ALA A 223 -4.20 8.39 -9.73
N ARG A 224 -3.40 9.10 -10.54
CA ARG A 224 -3.73 10.42 -11.09
C ARG A 224 -3.50 10.44 -12.61
N SER A 225 -4.34 11.16 -13.32
CA SER A 225 -4.18 11.40 -14.75
C SER A 225 -4.30 12.89 -15.07
N ASP A 226 -3.31 13.45 -15.73
CA ASP A 226 -3.34 14.83 -16.21
C ASP A 226 -4.40 15.02 -17.28
N ASN A 227 -4.63 14.01 -18.12
CA ASN A 227 -5.67 14.03 -19.16
C ASN A 227 -7.08 14.10 -18.56
N ARG A 228 -7.30 13.50 -17.37
CA ARG A 228 -8.57 13.54 -16.64
C ARG A 228 -8.60 14.65 -15.59
N LYS A 229 -7.53 15.40 -15.43
CA LYS A 229 -7.35 16.48 -14.45
C LYS A 229 -7.69 16.07 -13.02
N GLY A 230 -7.34 14.84 -12.62
CA GLY A 230 -7.62 14.39 -11.26
C GLY A 230 -7.45 12.91 -11.00
N ALA A 231 -8.11 12.46 -9.95
CA ALA A 231 -8.09 11.06 -9.52
C ALA A 231 -8.73 10.13 -10.56
N THR A 232 -8.16 8.96 -10.73
CA THR A 232 -8.59 7.97 -11.72
C THR A 232 -9.55 6.93 -11.14
N GLY A 233 -9.47 6.67 -9.82
CA GLY A 233 -10.10 5.52 -9.17
C GLY A 233 -9.41 4.19 -9.51
N PHE A 234 -8.16 4.23 -9.99
CA PHE A 234 -7.39 3.07 -10.41
C PHE A 234 -7.31 2.02 -9.29
N GLY A 235 -7.46 0.76 -9.66
CA GLY A 235 -7.45 -0.38 -8.76
C GLY A 235 -8.80 -0.71 -8.12
N VAL A 236 -9.80 0.19 -8.15
CA VAL A 236 -11.13 -0.09 -7.57
C VAL A 236 -11.82 -1.23 -8.30
N LEU A 237 -11.90 -1.12 -9.62
CA LEU A 237 -12.57 -2.14 -10.44
C LEU A 237 -11.73 -3.42 -10.55
N SER A 238 -10.41 -3.32 -10.58
CA SER A 238 -9.52 -4.49 -10.58
C SER A 238 -9.68 -5.32 -9.32
N LEU A 239 -9.67 -4.68 -8.14
CA LEU A 239 -9.88 -5.38 -6.86
C LEU A 239 -11.30 -5.95 -6.77
N TYR A 240 -12.31 -5.20 -7.23
CA TYR A 240 -13.68 -5.69 -7.25
C TYR A 240 -13.82 -6.96 -8.13
N GLU A 241 -13.31 -6.93 -9.36
CA GLU A 241 -13.37 -8.09 -10.26
C GLU A 241 -12.53 -9.27 -9.72
N PHE A 242 -11.39 -8.97 -9.10
CA PHE A 242 -10.57 -10.00 -8.46
C PHE A 242 -11.30 -10.66 -7.28
N PHE A 243 -11.91 -9.88 -6.38
CA PHE A 243 -12.64 -10.41 -5.22
C PHE A 243 -13.87 -11.22 -5.62
N LYS A 244 -14.54 -10.84 -6.71
CA LYS A 244 -15.65 -11.60 -7.27
C LYS A 244 -15.24 -12.99 -7.77
N ASN A 245 -13.97 -13.18 -8.09
CA ASN A 245 -13.43 -14.44 -8.60
C ASN A 245 -12.64 -15.23 -7.54
N LEU A 246 -12.64 -14.80 -6.26
CA LEU A 246 -12.09 -15.60 -5.16
C LEU A 246 -13.14 -16.64 -4.74
N ASP A 247 -12.71 -17.90 -4.64
CA ASP A 247 -13.53 -19.06 -4.27
C ASP A 247 -13.32 -19.42 -2.78
#